data_eb071cb6b1923c8ca7f2b7644f1fefc5
#
_entry.id   eb071cb6b1923c8ca7f2b7644f1fefc5
#
_cell.length_a   1.000
_cell.length_b   1.000
_cell.length_c   1.000
_cell.angle_alpha   90.00
_cell.angle_beta   90.00
_cell.angle_gamma   90.00
#
_symmetry.space_group_name_H-M   'P 1'
#
loop_
_entity.id
_entity.type
_entity.pdbx_description
1 polymer ?
#
loop_
_entity_poly.entity_id
_entity_poly.type
_entity_poly.pdbx_seq_one_letter_code
_entity_poly.pdbx_strand_id
1 'polypeptide(L)'
;MWPIVKITYREMISKRIFAITIMMSIAFLLLFGVATWYAAREMNDMLGTSDMLLQQSFFSTQMLGMGLYFGSFITALLAILSSVGSIASEVESHQIDTWLARSLPRHQYLLGKFGGLASMLIVYSAVMYLGLLGINQWVGGGVMAVDVSVGQMISSLCYFVLMPVILVCVSLLLSSITTTVTGGIILIILYGISFIGGFIEQLGSIIGNSSLMNIGIISSLLFPTDSLFRQSTIALFDTADDPISFASQGIFGTASAPSTAMFVYTLFYGVAALLLAVRVFQKRDV
;
A
#
# COMPACT_ATOMS: atom_id res chain seq x y z
N MET A 1 3.52 -12.31 24.15
CA MET A 1 3.25 -11.70 22.81
C MET A 1 1.95 -12.19 22.18
N TRP A 2 1.71 -13.51 22.06
CA TRP A 2 0.50 -14.05 21.40
C TRP A 2 -0.86 -13.53 21.93
N PRO A 3 -1.07 -13.39 23.26
CA PRO A 3 -2.32 -12.80 23.77
C PRO A 3 -2.57 -11.38 23.30
N ILE A 4 -1.51 -10.55 23.18
CA ILE A 4 -1.61 -9.16 22.70
C ILE A 4 -2.00 -9.12 21.24
N VAL A 5 -1.41 -9.97 20.41
CA VAL A 5 -1.78 -10.11 19.00
C VAL A 5 -3.27 -10.43 18.87
N LYS A 6 -3.78 -11.41 19.63
CA LYS A 6 -5.20 -11.80 19.60
C LYS A 6 -6.13 -10.65 20.02
N ILE A 7 -5.73 -9.86 21.01
CA ILE A 7 -6.51 -8.71 21.47
C ILE A 7 -6.51 -7.62 20.40
N THR A 8 -5.36 -7.35 19.76
CA THR A 8 -5.24 -6.38 18.66
C THR A 8 -6.15 -6.75 17.48
N TYR A 9 -6.22 -8.04 17.12
CA TYR A 9 -7.17 -8.53 16.11
C TYR A 9 -8.63 -8.22 16.48
N ARG A 10 -9.00 -8.53 17.71
CA ARG A 10 -10.36 -8.29 18.21
C ARG A 10 -10.70 -6.82 18.24
N GLU A 11 -9.75 -5.99 18.66
CA GLU A 11 -9.87 -4.53 18.69
C GLU A 11 -10.09 -3.97 17.28
N MET A 12 -9.25 -4.38 16.30
CA MET A 12 -9.37 -3.92 14.93
C MET A 12 -10.72 -4.28 14.30
N ILE A 13 -11.14 -5.54 14.41
CA ILE A 13 -12.41 -6.02 13.83
C ILE A 13 -13.61 -5.30 14.45
N SER A 14 -13.52 -4.94 15.74
CA SER A 14 -14.59 -4.26 16.45
C SER A 14 -14.67 -2.75 16.15
N LYS A 15 -13.63 -2.16 15.56
CA LYS A 15 -13.63 -0.74 15.18
C LYS A 15 -14.54 -0.49 13.98
N ARG A 16 -15.45 0.50 14.11
CA ARG A 16 -16.34 0.92 13.01
C ARG A 16 -15.57 1.33 11.76
N ILE A 17 -14.40 1.94 11.93
CA ILE A 17 -13.50 2.34 10.84
C ILE A 17 -13.11 1.13 9.98
N PHE A 18 -12.80 0.00 10.59
CA PHE A 18 -12.44 -1.22 9.88
C PHE A 18 -13.61 -1.74 9.02
N ALA A 19 -14.83 -1.77 9.57
CA ALA A 19 -16.02 -2.17 8.84
C ALA A 19 -16.32 -1.22 7.66
N ILE A 20 -16.19 0.09 7.86
CA ILE A 20 -16.40 1.10 6.81
C ILE A 20 -15.36 0.91 5.69
N THR A 21 -14.10 0.67 6.02
CA THR A 21 -13.05 0.50 5.00
C THR A 21 -13.22 -0.81 4.22
N ILE A 22 -13.64 -1.90 4.87
CA ILE A 22 -13.98 -3.14 4.17
C ILE A 22 -15.15 -2.92 3.21
N MET A 23 -16.21 -2.22 3.65
CA MET A 23 -17.35 -1.89 2.79
C MET A 23 -16.92 -1.04 1.58
N MET A 24 -16.05 -0.06 1.79
CA MET A 24 -15.46 0.77 0.72
C MET A 24 -14.61 -0.09 -0.24
N SER A 25 -13.86 -1.05 0.27
CA SER A 25 -13.07 -1.97 -0.55
C SER A 25 -13.94 -2.88 -1.41
N ILE A 26 -15.02 -3.43 -0.83
CA ILE A 26 -15.99 -4.24 -1.57
C ILE A 26 -16.66 -3.40 -2.65
N ALA A 27 -17.10 -2.18 -2.31
CA ALA A 27 -17.69 -1.26 -3.29
C ALA A 27 -16.71 -0.94 -4.42
N PHE A 28 -15.44 -0.70 -4.09
CA PHE A 28 -14.39 -0.45 -5.09
C PHE A 28 -14.16 -1.67 -5.99
N LEU A 29 -14.05 -2.89 -5.44
CA LEU A 29 -13.89 -4.11 -6.24
C LEU A 29 -15.10 -4.35 -7.15
N LEU A 30 -16.31 -4.07 -6.70
CA LEU A 30 -17.52 -4.15 -7.52
C LEU A 30 -17.49 -3.12 -8.65
N LEU A 31 -17.16 -1.87 -8.36
CA LEU A 31 -17.02 -0.82 -9.39
C LEU A 31 -15.93 -1.17 -10.40
N PHE A 32 -14.79 -1.66 -9.94
CA PHE A 32 -13.71 -2.12 -10.81
C PHE A 32 -14.16 -3.30 -11.69
N GLY A 33 -14.90 -4.26 -11.12
CA GLY A 33 -15.46 -5.39 -11.87
C GLY A 33 -16.45 -4.95 -12.94
N VAL A 34 -17.35 -4.03 -12.62
CA VAL A 34 -18.31 -3.46 -13.59
C VAL A 34 -17.56 -2.70 -14.69
N ALA A 35 -16.57 -1.86 -14.34
CA ALA A 35 -15.77 -1.13 -15.30
C ALA A 35 -15.01 -2.07 -16.24
N THR A 36 -14.38 -3.12 -15.69
CA THR A 36 -13.68 -4.14 -16.47
C THR A 36 -14.61 -4.89 -17.41
N TRP A 37 -15.83 -5.22 -16.95
CA TRP A 37 -16.81 -5.91 -17.76
C TRP A 37 -17.30 -5.05 -18.95
N TYR A 38 -17.58 -3.77 -18.72
CA TYR A 38 -17.96 -2.84 -19.79
C TYR A 38 -16.82 -2.65 -20.79
N ALA A 39 -15.59 -2.45 -20.30
CA ALA A 39 -14.42 -2.30 -21.14
C ALA A 39 -14.15 -3.54 -22.01
N ALA A 40 -14.27 -4.73 -21.42
CA ALA A 40 -14.12 -6.00 -22.17
C ALA A 40 -15.18 -6.17 -23.26
N ARG A 41 -16.42 -5.77 -22.98
CA ARG A 41 -17.51 -5.85 -23.94
C ARG A 41 -17.32 -4.90 -25.12
N GLU A 42 -16.97 -3.65 -24.84
CA GLU A 42 -16.75 -2.64 -25.88
C GLU A 42 -15.55 -3.01 -26.78
N MET A 43 -14.47 -3.51 -26.19
CA MET A 43 -13.34 -4.00 -26.95
C MET A 43 -13.70 -5.22 -27.84
N ASN A 44 -14.52 -6.14 -27.33
CA ASN A 44 -14.94 -7.30 -28.09
C ASN A 44 -15.81 -6.91 -29.31
N ASP A 45 -16.63 -5.85 -29.18
CA ASP A 45 -17.46 -5.33 -30.28
C ASP A 45 -16.60 -4.61 -31.36
N MET A 46 -15.40 -4.11 -30.98
CA MET A 46 -14.45 -3.47 -31.90
C MET A 46 -13.49 -4.46 -32.61
N LEU A 47 -13.46 -5.74 -32.23
CA LEU A 47 -12.57 -6.76 -32.78
C LEU A 47 -12.80 -7.02 -34.28
N GLY A 48 -12.19 -6.22 -35.13
CA GLY A 48 -12.26 -6.37 -36.62
C GLY A 48 -11.00 -5.94 -37.37
N THR A 49 -9.99 -5.36 -36.73
CA THR A 49 -8.79 -4.81 -37.42
C THR A 49 -7.48 -5.23 -36.74
N SER A 50 -6.47 -5.50 -37.55
CA SER A 50 -5.17 -6.06 -37.14
C SER A 50 -4.33 -5.17 -36.20
N ASP A 51 -4.64 -3.88 -36.07
CA ASP A 51 -3.92 -2.96 -35.16
C ASP A 51 -4.40 -3.08 -33.70
N MET A 52 -5.35 -3.95 -33.44
CA MET A 52 -6.04 -4.04 -32.14
C MET A 52 -5.31 -4.82 -31.07
N LEU A 53 -4.40 -5.74 -31.38
CA LEU A 53 -3.73 -6.53 -30.36
C LEU A 53 -2.84 -5.64 -29.47
N LEU A 54 -2.18 -4.63 -30.04
CA LEU A 54 -1.38 -3.66 -29.27
C LEU A 54 -2.28 -2.75 -28.43
N GLN A 55 -3.39 -2.29 -28.98
CA GLN A 55 -4.34 -1.43 -28.28
C GLN A 55 -5.04 -2.19 -27.14
N GLN A 56 -5.33 -3.46 -27.34
CA GLN A 56 -5.91 -4.35 -26.32
C GLN A 56 -4.96 -4.55 -25.13
N SER A 57 -3.70 -4.91 -25.39
CA SER A 57 -2.69 -5.08 -24.32
C SER A 57 -2.44 -3.77 -23.56
N PHE A 58 -2.39 -2.64 -24.28
CA PHE A 58 -2.27 -1.31 -23.71
C PHE A 58 -3.42 -1.01 -22.73
N PHE A 59 -4.65 -1.22 -23.16
CA PHE A 59 -5.83 -0.87 -22.36
C PHE A 59 -6.00 -1.79 -21.14
N SER A 60 -5.75 -3.10 -21.30
CA SER A 60 -5.84 -4.07 -20.21
C SER A 60 -4.81 -3.81 -19.11
N THR A 61 -3.57 -3.51 -19.49
CA THR A 61 -2.49 -3.18 -18.55
C THR A 61 -2.77 -1.88 -17.82
N GLN A 62 -3.25 -0.85 -18.53
CA GLN A 62 -3.62 0.43 -17.92
C GLN A 62 -4.78 0.28 -16.94
N MET A 63 -5.80 -0.51 -17.30
CA MET A 63 -6.95 -0.77 -16.43
C MET A 63 -6.53 -1.47 -15.14
N LEU A 64 -5.70 -2.52 -15.23
CA LEU A 64 -5.18 -3.21 -14.06
C LEU A 64 -4.26 -2.30 -13.21
N GLY A 65 -3.39 -1.52 -13.85
CA GLY A 65 -2.53 -0.54 -13.18
C GLY A 65 -3.34 0.48 -12.37
N MET A 66 -4.41 1.02 -12.97
CA MET A 66 -5.34 1.93 -12.28
C MET A 66 -6.02 1.24 -11.09
N GLY A 67 -6.49 0.00 -11.27
CA GLY A 67 -7.08 -0.79 -10.19
C GLY A 67 -6.12 -0.98 -9.01
N LEU A 68 -4.87 -1.35 -9.28
CA LEU A 68 -3.84 -1.52 -8.26
C LEU A 68 -3.48 -0.18 -7.58
N TYR A 69 -3.45 0.93 -8.31
CA TYR A 69 -3.15 2.26 -7.76
C TYR A 69 -4.21 2.69 -6.74
N PHE A 70 -5.48 2.63 -7.10
CA PHE A 70 -6.57 2.94 -6.17
C PHE A 70 -6.70 1.90 -5.05
N GLY A 71 -6.45 0.62 -5.35
CA GLY A 71 -6.41 -0.45 -4.35
C GLY A 71 -5.30 -0.23 -3.31
N SER A 72 -4.12 0.23 -3.73
CA SER A 72 -3.02 0.58 -2.82
C SER A 72 -3.38 1.78 -1.94
N PHE A 73 -4.06 2.78 -2.49
CA PHE A 73 -4.54 3.95 -1.75
C PHE A 73 -5.55 3.57 -0.66
N ILE A 74 -6.55 2.72 -0.98
CA ILE A 74 -7.52 2.22 -0.01
C ILE A 74 -6.83 1.40 1.08
N THR A 75 -5.86 0.57 0.71
CA THR A 75 -5.05 -0.22 1.66
C THR A 75 -4.24 0.68 2.59
N ALA A 76 -3.65 1.74 2.07
CA ALA A 76 -2.92 2.72 2.87
C ALA A 76 -3.84 3.47 3.85
N LEU A 77 -5.03 3.88 3.40
CA LEU A 77 -6.02 4.51 4.29
C LEU A 77 -6.41 3.58 5.44
N LEU A 78 -6.67 2.30 5.16
CA LEU A 78 -6.95 1.34 6.23
C LEU A 78 -5.76 1.21 7.18
N ALA A 79 -4.54 1.09 6.66
CA ALA A 79 -3.34 0.98 7.48
C ALA A 79 -3.18 2.19 8.41
N ILE A 80 -3.36 3.40 7.88
CA ILE A 80 -3.28 4.65 8.67
C ILE A 80 -4.36 4.68 9.74
N LEU A 81 -5.63 4.56 9.35
CA LEU A 81 -6.77 4.72 10.24
C LEU A 81 -6.83 3.64 11.33
N SER A 82 -6.36 2.42 11.04
CA SER A 82 -6.37 1.32 12.00
C SER A 82 -5.21 1.37 12.98
N SER A 83 -4.06 1.90 12.58
CA SER A 83 -2.82 1.82 13.35
C SER A 83 -2.52 3.06 14.21
N VAL A 84 -2.96 4.25 13.76
CA VAL A 84 -2.64 5.53 14.41
C VAL A 84 -3.08 5.59 15.87
N GLY A 85 -4.27 5.09 16.19
CA GLY A 85 -4.79 5.08 17.56
C GLY A 85 -4.38 3.85 18.39
N SER A 86 -3.52 2.98 17.89
CA SER A 86 -3.29 1.69 18.55
C SER A 86 -2.59 1.78 19.91
N ILE A 87 -1.76 2.79 20.12
CA ILE A 87 -1.09 3.07 21.40
C ILE A 87 -1.60 4.39 21.99
N ALA A 88 -1.68 5.44 21.17
CA ALA A 88 -2.05 6.77 21.64
C ALA A 88 -3.45 6.79 22.32
N SER A 89 -4.44 6.11 21.72
CA SER A 89 -5.78 6.05 22.33
C SER A 89 -5.82 5.32 23.68
N GLU A 90 -4.96 4.32 23.87
CA GLU A 90 -4.87 3.59 25.13
C GLU A 90 -4.15 4.41 26.22
N VAL A 91 -3.19 5.25 25.80
CA VAL A 91 -2.55 6.22 26.70
C VAL A 91 -3.54 7.33 27.07
N GLU A 92 -4.25 7.90 26.10
CA GLU A 92 -5.24 8.95 26.31
C GLU A 92 -6.41 8.51 27.21
N SER A 93 -6.78 7.21 27.15
CA SER A 93 -7.87 6.64 27.96
C SER A 93 -7.40 5.98 29.27
N HIS A 94 -6.11 6.10 29.64
CA HIS A 94 -5.49 5.44 30.79
C HIS A 94 -5.66 3.89 30.84
N GLN A 95 -6.02 3.27 29.74
CA GLN A 95 -6.14 1.81 29.65
C GLN A 95 -4.76 1.11 29.70
N ILE A 96 -3.72 1.83 29.28
CA ILE A 96 -2.36 1.30 29.26
C ILE A 96 -1.85 0.95 30.66
N ASP A 97 -2.28 1.68 31.69
CA ASP A 97 -1.89 1.44 33.10
C ASP A 97 -2.35 0.06 33.57
N THR A 98 -3.53 -0.38 33.13
CA THR A 98 -4.09 -1.69 33.44
C THR A 98 -3.25 -2.83 32.80
N TRP A 99 -2.69 -2.57 31.61
CA TRP A 99 -1.82 -3.54 30.94
C TRP A 99 -0.42 -3.59 31.52
N LEU A 100 0.13 -2.44 31.89
CA LEU A 100 1.47 -2.31 32.46
C LEU A 100 1.54 -2.70 33.94
N ALA A 101 0.41 -2.69 34.66
CA ALA A 101 0.30 -3.24 36.01
C ALA A 101 0.57 -4.77 36.06
N ARG A 102 0.44 -5.48 34.93
CA ARG A 102 0.90 -6.85 34.77
C ARG A 102 2.38 -6.84 34.45
N SER A 103 3.13 -7.87 34.81
CA SER A 103 4.57 -8.03 34.56
C SER A 103 4.94 -8.20 33.08
N LEU A 104 4.30 -7.44 32.21
CA LEU A 104 4.56 -7.44 30.76
C LEU A 104 5.60 -6.39 30.40
N PRO A 105 6.76 -6.77 29.82
CA PRO A 105 7.74 -5.77 29.38
C PRO A 105 7.17 -4.93 28.22
N ARG A 106 7.38 -3.62 28.29
CA ARG A 106 6.84 -2.63 27.33
C ARG A 106 7.16 -2.94 25.86
N HIS A 107 8.36 -3.47 25.58
CA HIS A 107 8.74 -3.87 24.22
C HIS A 107 7.90 -5.04 23.69
N GLN A 108 7.54 -6.02 24.53
CA GLN A 108 6.68 -7.13 24.10
C GLN A 108 5.26 -6.67 23.79
N TYR A 109 4.79 -5.65 24.51
CA TYR A 109 3.50 -5.04 24.24
C TYR A 109 3.47 -4.40 22.86
N LEU A 110 4.42 -3.50 22.56
CA LEU A 110 4.51 -2.80 21.28
C LEU A 110 4.72 -3.78 20.11
N LEU A 111 5.62 -4.76 20.25
CA LEU A 111 5.83 -5.78 19.23
C LEU A 111 4.62 -6.69 19.04
N GLY A 112 3.84 -6.93 20.09
CA GLY A 112 2.56 -7.64 19.99
C GLY A 112 1.51 -6.85 19.20
N LYS A 113 1.39 -5.54 19.44
CA LYS A 113 0.54 -4.63 18.66
C LYS A 113 1.00 -4.58 17.20
N PHE A 114 2.30 -4.43 16.95
CA PHE A 114 2.87 -4.48 15.61
C PHE A 114 2.50 -5.78 14.90
N GLY A 115 2.76 -6.93 15.52
CA GLY A 115 2.47 -8.24 14.93
C GLY A 115 0.99 -8.43 14.60
N GLY A 116 0.10 -7.96 15.48
CA GLY A 116 -1.35 -8.00 15.24
C GLY A 116 -1.79 -7.13 14.07
N LEU A 117 -1.35 -5.87 14.05
CA LEU A 117 -1.68 -4.92 12.98
C LEU A 117 -1.08 -5.36 11.64
N ALA A 118 0.22 -5.67 11.62
CA ALA A 118 0.93 -6.06 10.41
C ALA A 118 0.32 -7.32 9.78
N SER A 119 0.10 -8.39 10.56
CA SER A 119 -0.45 -9.64 10.02
C SER A 119 -1.86 -9.46 9.46
N MET A 120 -2.70 -8.65 10.09
CA MET A 120 -4.04 -8.38 9.58
C MET A 120 -4.02 -7.57 8.29
N LEU A 121 -3.16 -6.55 8.22
CA LEU A 121 -3.01 -5.72 7.02
C LEU A 121 -2.34 -6.48 5.86
N ILE A 122 -1.44 -7.42 6.16
CA ILE A 122 -0.87 -8.35 5.17
C ILE A 122 -1.99 -9.17 4.52
N VAL A 123 -2.86 -9.78 5.33
CA VAL A 123 -3.98 -10.57 4.80
C VAL A 123 -4.94 -9.69 3.98
N TYR A 124 -5.28 -8.52 4.51
CA TYR A 124 -6.18 -7.59 3.81
C TYR A 124 -5.60 -7.12 2.46
N SER A 125 -4.33 -6.68 2.43
CA SER A 125 -3.68 -6.21 1.20
C SER A 125 -3.51 -7.35 0.18
N ALA A 126 -3.23 -8.57 0.64
CA ALA A 126 -3.18 -9.75 -0.24
C ALA A 126 -4.55 -10.06 -0.84
N VAL A 127 -5.63 -10.02 -0.06
CA VAL A 127 -7.00 -10.21 -0.57
C VAL A 127 -7.37 -9.12 -1.56
N MET A 128 -7.03 -7.86 -1.29
CA MET A 128 -7.29 -6.75 -2.19
C MET A 128 -6.54 -6.90 -3.51
N TYR A 129 -5.25 -7.22 -3.47
CA TYR A 129 -4.41 -7.45 -4.64
C TYR A 129 -4.91 -8.62 -5.49
N LEU A 130 -5.15 -9.78 -4.87
CA LEU A 130 -5.66 -10.97 -5.55
C LEU A 130 -7.08 -10.76 -6.08
N GLY A 131 -7.90 -9.98 -5.39
CA GLY A 131 -9.23 -9.60 -5.84
C GLY A 131 -9.18 -8.79 -7.14
N LEU A 132 -8.29 -7.80 -7.23
CA LEU A 132 -8.10 -6.99 -8.45
C LEU A 132 -7.58 -7.83 -9.62
N LEU A 133 -6.57 -8.66 -9.38
CA LEU A 133 -6.06 -9.58 -10.40
C LEU A 133 -7.13 -10.59 -10.83
N GLY A 134 -7.86 -11.18 -9.90
CA GLY A 134 -8.93 -12.14 -10.20
C GLY A 134 -10.06 -11.52 -11.01
N ILE A 135 -10.47 -10.30 -10.70
CA ILE A 135 -11.48 -9.57 -11.48
C ILE A 135 -10.95 -9.31 -12.89
N ASN A 136 -9.71 -8.84 -13.04
CA ASN A 136 -9.12 -8.58 -14.35
C ASN A 136 -9.08 -9.87 -15.20
N GLN A 137 -8.63 -11.00 -14.62
CA GLN A 137 -8.50 -12.28 -15.34
C GLN A 137 -9.84 -12.94 -15.65
N TRP A 138 -10.79 -12.91 -14.72
CA TRP A 138 -12.06 -13.65 -14.90
C TRP A 138 -13.15 -12.81 -15.57
N VAL A 139 -13.29 -11.54 -15.17
CA VAL A 139 -14.32 -10.64 -15.72
C VAL A 139 -13.85 -10.03 -17.04
N GLY A 140 -12.55 -9.70 -17.16
CA GLY A 140 -11.95 -9.19 -18.38
C GLY A 140 -11.90 -10.23 -19.53
N GLY A 141 -11.96 -11.51 -19.20
CA GLY A 141 -11.95 -12.60 -20.17
C GLY A 141 -10.69 -12.58 -21.06
N GLY A 142 -10.74 -13.29 -22.20
CA GLY A 142 -9.60 -13.36 -23.13
C GLY A 142 -9.19 -12.04 -23.79
N VAL A 143 -10.02 -10.99 -23.67
CA VAL A 143 -9.76 -9.68 -24.29
C VAL A 143 -9.02 -8.72 -23.35
N MET A 144 -9.27 -8.81 -22.05
CA MET A 144 -8.70 -7.89 -21.05
C MET A 144 -7.73 -8.60 -20.09
N ALA A 145 -7.53 -9.89 -20.21
CA ALA A 145 -6.58 -10.64 -19.41
C ALA A 145 -5.14 -10.19 -19.72
N VAL A 146 -4.38 -9.88 -18.67
CA VAL A 146 -2.96 -9.57 -18.79
C VAL A 146 -2.17 -10.87 -18.59
N ASP A 147 -1.26 -11.19 -19.50
CA ASP A 147 -0.38 -12.34 -19.37
C ASP A 147 0.67 -12.07 -18.28
N VAL A 148 0.44 -12.64 -17.11
CA VAL A 148 1.30 -12.47 -15.93
C VAL A 148 1.76 -13.84 -15.46
N SER A 149 3.07 -14.04 -15.35
CA SER A 149 3.63 -15.26 -14.77
C SER A 149 3.37 -15.34 -13.25
N VAL A 150 3.32 -16.55 -12.73
CA VAL A 150 3.15 -16.77 -11.28
C VAL A 150 4.29 -16.13 -10.48
N GLY A 151 5.51 -16.11 -11.04
CA GLY A 151 6.67 -15.46 -10.42
C GLY A 151 6.48 -13.94 -10.29
N GLN A 152 6.01 -13.29 -11.35
CA GLN A 152 5.68 -11.84 -11.35
C GLN A 152 4.58 -11.51 -10.34
N MET A 153 3.52 -12.34 -10.29
CA MET A 153 2.45 -12.19 -9.30
C MET A 153 2.96 -12.23 -7.85
N ILE A 154 3.80 -13.21 -7.52
CA ILE A 154 4.35 -13.36 -6.16
C ILE A 154 5.27 -12.19 -5.82
N SER A 155 6.17 -11.80 -6.74
CA SER A 155 7.09 -10.68 -6.53
C SER A 155 6.33 -9.37 -6.31
N SER A 156 5.36 -9.09 -7.17
CA SER A 156 4.50 -7.90 -7.07
C SER A 156 3.69 -7.89 -5.78
N LEU A 157 3.09 -9.03 -5.41
CA LEU A 157 2.36 -9.19 -4.15
C LEU A 157 3.24 -8.90 -2.93
N CYS A 158 4.50 -9.38 -2.93
CA CYS A 158 5.43 -9.11 -1.83
C CYS A 158 5.66 -7.60 -1.63
N TYR A 159 5.89 -6.85 -2.71
CA TYR A 159 6.04 -5.39 -2.62
C TYR A 159 4.74 -4.69 -2.20
N PHE A 160 3.61 -5.10 -2.74
CA PHE A 160 2.30 -4.53 -2.41
C PHE A 160 1.94 -4.71 -0.93
N VAL A 161 2.20 -5.89 -0.38
CA VAL A 161 1.95 -6.23 1.03
C VAL A 161 2.92 -5.51 1.98
N LEU A 162 4.14 -5.22 1.54
CA LEU A 162 5.15 -4.55 2.37
C LEU A 162 4.77 -3.08 2.65
N MET A 163 4.06 -2.42 1.74
CA MET A 163 3.65 -1.02 1.89
C MET A 163 2.84 -0.75 3.18
N PRO A 164 1.73 -1.45 3.49
CA PRO A 164 1.01 -1.24 4.74
C PRO A 164 1.83 -1.62 5.99
N VAL A 165 2.78 -2.54 5.88
CA VAL A 165 3.69 -2.88 7.00
C VAL A 165 4.59 -1.70 7.36
N ILE A 166 5.18 -1.01 6.38
CA ILE A 166 5.97 0.20 6.61
C ILE A 166 5.12 1.31 7.23
N LEU A 167 3.89 1.49 6.75
CA LEU A 167 2.92 2.44 7.33
C LEU A 167 2.66 2.15 8.80
N VAL A 168 2.49 0.89 9.18
CA VAL A 168 2.31 0.48 10.59
C VAL A 168 3.54 0.80 11.42
N CYS A 169 4.76 0.56 10.92
CA CYS A 169 5.98 0.88 11.66
C CYS A 169 6.05 2.36 12.03
N VAL A 170 5.79 3.24 11.06
CA VAL A 170 5.83 4.69 11.28
C VAL A 170 4.63 5.14 12.14
N SER A 171 3.47 4.56 11.92
CA SER A 171 2.29 4.85 12.71
C SER A 171 2.49 4.53 14.19
N LEU A 172 3.09 3.39 14.52
CA LEU A 172 3.41 3.03 15.90
C LEU A 172 4.43 3.98 16.52
N LEU A 173 5.41 4.46 15.74
CA LEU A 173 6.35 5.49 16.20
C LEU A 173 5.59 6.77 16.56
N LEU A 174 4.77 7.29 15.66
CA LEU A 174 3.98 8.50 15.89
C LEU A 174 3.00 8.32 17.05
N SER A 175 2.32 7.19 17.13
CA SER A 175 1.40 6.85 18.22
C SER A 175 2.10 6.75 19.58
N SER A 176 3.41 6.46 19.59
CA SER A 176 4.21 6.45 20.83
C SER A 176 4.66 7.84 21.29
N ILE A 177 4.66 8.86 20.41
CA ILE A 177 5.16 10.22 20.68
C ILE A 177 4.01 11.22 20.83
N THR A 178 2.98 11.08 20.00
CA THR A 178 1.91 12.06 19.82
C THR A 178 0.54 11.54 20.27
N THR A 179 -0.46 12.43 20.25
CA THR A 179 -1.86 12.05 20.42
C THR A 179 -2.40 11.36 19.18
N THR A 180 -3.52 10.64 19.32
CA THR A 180 -4.18 9.93 18.22
C THR A 180 -4.45 10.84 17.02
N VAL A 181 -5.01 12.03 17.26
CA VAL A 181 -5.38 12.97 16.19
C VAL A 181 -4.12 13.54 15.52
N THR A 182 -3.15 14.00 16.30
CA THR A 182 -1.90 14.60 15.77
C THR A 182 -1.10 13.58 14.98
N GLY A 183 -0.94 12.35 15.49
CA GLY A 183 -0.25 11.27 14.80
C GLY A 183 -0.92 10.91 13.47
N GLY A 184 -2.26 10.89 13.45
CA GLY A 184 -3.06 10.67 12.25
C GLY A 184 -2.83 11.73 11.17
N ILE A 185 -2.90 12.99 11.55
CA ILE A 185 -2.67 14.11 10.62
C ILE A 185 -1.25 14.05 10.05
N ILE A 186 -0.24 13.86 10.89
CA ILE A 186 1.16 13.77 10.44
C ILE A 186 1.33 12.61 9.45
N LEU A 187 0.77 11.43 9.75
CA LEU A 187 0.92 10.27 8.89
C LEU A 187 0.19 10.42 7.54
N ILE A 188 -1.00 11.05 7.55
CA ILE A 188 -1.72 11.37 6.31
C ILE A 188 -0.91 12.37 5.45
N ILE A 189 -0.33 13.39 6.06
CA ILE A 189 0.51 14.37 5.35
C ILE A 189 1.76 13.69 4.77
N LEU A 190 2.47 12.84 5.54
CA LEU A 190 3.63 12.11 5.07
C LEU A 190 3.28 11.18 3.90
N TYR A 191 2.18 10.44 4.02
CA TYR A 191 1.69 9.58 2.95
C TYR A 191 1.30 10.39 1.72
N GLY A 192 0.61 11.52 1.89
CA GLY A 192 0.24 12.43 0.80
C GLY A 192 1.44 13.01 0.08
N ILE A 193 2.49 13.42 0.82
CA ILE A 193 3.76 13.89 0.23
C ILE A 193 4.42 12.79 -0.61
N SER A 194 4.47 11.55 -0.10
CA SER A 194 5.02 10.42 -0.83
C SER A 194 4.23 10.13 -2.11
N PHE A 195 2.91 10.10 -2.01
CA PHE A 195 2.00 9.81 -3.10
C PHE A 195 2.06 10.86 -4.22
N ILE A 196 1.97 12.14 -3.86
CA ILE A 196 2.07 13.26 -4.81
C ILE A 196 3.48 13.36 -5.37
N GLY A 197 4.50 13.18 -4.54
CA GLY A 197 5.89 13.24 -4.96
C GLY A 197 6.27 12.16 -5.95
N GLY A 198 5.77 10.92 -5.75
CA GLY A 198 5.94 9.84 -6.71
C GLY A 198 5.30 10.14 -8.06
N PHE A 199 4.12 10.77 -8.06
CA PHE A 199 3.47 11.23 -9.29
C PHE A 199 4.26 12.35 -9.99
N ILE A 200 4.80 13.31 -9.23
CA ILE A 200 5.67 14.38 -9.77
C ILE A 200 6.96 13.79 -10.37
N GLU A 201 7.57 12.79 -9.73
CA GLU A 201 8.75 12.11 -10.26
C GLU A 201 8.47 11.45 -11.63
N GLN A 202 7.34 10.76 -11.73
CA GLN A 202 6.93 10.12 -12.98
C GLN A 202 6.68 11.15 -14.09
N LEU A 203 5.96 12.25 -13.80
CA LEU A 203 5.79 13.34 -14.74
C LEU A 203 7.13 13.95 -15.14
N GLY A 204 8.04 14.18 -14.19
CA GLY A 204 9.39 14.67 -14.45
C GLY A 204 10.18 13.77 -15.39
N SER A 205 10.06 12.46 -15.24
CA SER A 205 10.69 11.48 -16.11
C SER A 205 10.13 11.52 -17.53
N ILE A 206 8.81 11.61 -17.70
CA ILE A 206 8.14 11.68 -19.00
C ILE A 206 8.52 12.98 -19.76
N ILE A 207 8.55 14.10 -19.05
CA ILE A 207 8.84 15.43 -19.64
C ILE A 207 10.36 15.64 -19.80
N GLY A 208 11.20 14.80 -19.16
CA GLY A 208 12.66 14.98 -19.14
C GLY A 208 13.12 16.12 -18.24
N ASN A 209 12.34 16.50 -17.23
CA ASN A 209 12.65 17.60 -16.32
C ASN A 209 13.31 17.09 -15.03
N SER A 210 14.63 17.28 -14.91
CA SER A 210 15.42 16.83 -13.76
C SER A 210 15.00 17.46 -12.43
N SER A 211 14.48 18.70 -12.43
CA SER A 211 14.02 19.35 -11.20
C SER A 211 12.79 18.67 -10.61
N LEU A 212 11.81 18.28 -11.46
CA LEU A 212 10.64 17.53 -11.01
C LEU A 212 11.02 16.13 -10.51
N MET A 213 11.95 15.45 -11.21
CA MET A 213 12.47 14.15 -10.76
C MET A 213 13.11 14.25 -9.37
N ASN A 214 13.96 15.27 -9.15
CA ASN A 214 14.62 15.47 -7.86
C ASN A 214 13.62 15.74 -6.72
N ILE A 215 12.56 16.52 -6.96
CA ILE A 215 11.49 16.74 -5.97
C ILE A 215 10.82 15.43 -5.60
N GLY A 216 10.51 14.59 -6.58
CA GLY A 216 9.91 13.28 -6.35
C GLY A 216 10.83 12.34 -5.57
N ILE A 217 12.12 12.28 -5.92
CA ILE A 217 13.12 11.47 -5.20
C ILE A 217 13.23 11.93 -3.73
N ILE A 218 13.28 13.25 -3.47
CA ILE A 218 13.33 13.78 -2.10
C ILE A 218 12.08 13.39 -1.31
N SER A 219 10.89 13.47 -1.91
CA SER A 219 9.66 13.05 -1.26
C SER A 219 9.64 11.54 -0.94
N SER A 220 10.16 10.72 -1.85
CA SER A 220 10.31 9.27 -1.66
C SER A 220 11.37 8.92 -0.59
N LEU A 221 12.39 9.76 -0.41
CA LEU A 221 13.34 9.61 0.69
C LEU A 221 12.72 10.02 2.04
N LEU A 222 11.82 10.99 2.06
CA LEU A 222 11.12 11.38 3.28
C LEU A 222 10.14 10.29 3.75
N PHE A 223 9.40 9.70 2.80
CA PHE A 223 8.45 8.64 3.10
C PHE A 223 8.34 7.64 1.93
N PRO A 224 9.00 6.46 2.02
CA PRO A 224 9.25 5.60 0.86
C PRO A 224 8.10 4.64 0.50
N THR A 225 6.85 5.02 0.71
CA THR A 225 5.69 4.15 0.41
C THR A 225 5.37 4.06 -1.07
N ASP A 226 5.50 5.17 -1.82
CA ASP A 226 5.26 5.20 -3.25
C ASP A 226 6.26 4.33 -4.04
N SER A 227 7.53 4.31 -3.61
CA SER A 227 8.55 3.46 -4.23
C SER A 227 8.21 1.97 -4.19
N LEU A 228 7.55 1.49 -3.13
CA LEU A 228 7.08 0.09 -3.04
C LEU A 228 5.95 -0.20 -4.01
N PHE A 229 5.01 0.74 -4.17
CA PHE A 229 3.95 0.60 -5.17
C PHE A 229 4.53 0.53 -6.58
N ARG A 230 5.46 1.43 -6.93
CA ARG A 230 6.14 1.41 -8.24
C ARG A 230 6.90 0.11 -8.47
N GLN A 231 7.61 -0.41 -7.47
CA GLN A 231 8.28 -1.71 -7.59
C GLN A 231 7.29 -2.87 -7.76
N SER A 232 6.14 -2.82 -7.07
CA SER A 232 5.06 -3.79 -7.28
C SER A 232 4.57 -3.79 -8.73
N THR A 233 4.36 -2.61 -9.31
CA THR A 233 3.90 -2.46 -10.70
C THR A 233 4.94 -2.95 -11.70
N ILE A 234 6.22 -2.59 -11.52
CA ILE A 234 7.32 -3.06 -12.36
C ILE A 234 7.46 -4.58 -12.31
N ALA A 235 7.41 -5.15 -11.11
CA ALA A 235 7.51 -6.60 -10.93
C ALA A 235 6.34 -7.36 -11.56
N LEU A 236 5.15 -6.74 -11.64
CA LEU A 236 3.97 -7.34 -12.25
C LEU A 236 4.04 -7.35 -13.78
N PHE A 237 4.42 -6.21 -14.36
CA PHE A 237 4.36 -6.00 -15.82
C PHE A 237 5.69 -6.19 -16.53
N ASP A 238 6.78 -6.50 -15.80
CA ASP A 238 8.14 -6.70 -16.32
C ASP A 238 8.65 -5.53 -17.20
N THR A 239 8.39 -4.31 -16.74
CA THR A 239 8.63 -3.09 -17.52
C THR A 239 10.03 -2.51 -17.35
N ALA A 240 10.91 -3.18 -16.60
CA ALA A 240 12.23 -2.65 -16.29
C ALA A 240 13.11 -2.43 -17.55
N ASP A 241 12.92 -3.24 -18.57
CA ASP A 241 13.81 -3.28 -19.75
C ASP A 241 13.13 -2.94 -21.09
N ASP A 242 11.80 -2.73 -21.12
CA ASP A 242 11.07 -2.54 -22.38
C ASP A 242 10.28 -1.20 -22.42
N PRO A 243 10.72 -0.22 -23.27
CA PRO A 243 10.04 1.06 -23.44
C PRO A 243 8.60 0.94 -23.97
N ILE A 244 8.28 -0.13 -24.68
CA ILE A 244 6.94 -0.36 -25.24
C ILE A 244 5.99 -0.75 -24.11
N SER A 245 6.44 -1.57 -23.18
CA SER A 245 5.66 -1.99 -22.01
C SER A 245 5.38 -0.81 -21.06
N PHE A 246 6.31 0.15 -20.94
CA PHE A 246 6.06 1.40 -20.25
C PHE A 246 4.95 2.23 -20.92
N ALA A 247 5.01 2.42 -22.23
CA ALA A 247 3.98 3.15 -22.96
C ALA A 247 2.59 2.50 -22.79
N SER A 248 2.53 1.18 -22.61
CA SER A 248 1.28 0.44 -22.41
C SER A 248 0.60 0.68 -21.05
N GLN A 249 1.33 1.15 -20.03
CA GLN A 249 0.77 1.42 -18.69
C GLN A 249 0.11 2.79 -18.55
N GLY A 250 0.33 3.70 -19.50
CA GLY A 250 -0.24 5.07 -19.47
C GLY A 250 0.22 5.87 -18.25
N ILE A 251 -0.64 6.79 -17.79
CA ILE A 251 -0.35 7.69 -16.64
C ILE A 251 -0.19 6.98 -15.29
N PHE A 252 -0.65 5.75 -15.16
CA PHE A 252 -0.48 4.93 -13.95
C PHE A 252 0.71 3.96 -14.07
N GLY A 253 1.42 4.01 -15.19
CA GLY A 253 2.65 3.27 -15.41
C GLY A 253 3.83 3.84 -14.63
N THR A 254 4.88 3.06 -14.51
CA THR A 254 6.09 3.45 -13.79
C THR A 254 7.17 3.87 -14.77
N ALA A 255 7.26 5.20 -15.02
CA ALA A 255 8.27 5.82 -15.89
C ALA A 255 9.67 5.84 -15.27
N SER A 256 9.73 5.88 -13.94
CA SER A 256 10.97 5.90 -13.17
C SER A 256 11.03 4.67 -12.27
N ALA A 257 11.85 3.70 -12.63
CA ALA A 257 12.06 2.50 -11.83
C ALA A 257 12.86 2.84 -10.56
N PRO A 258 12.31 2.59 -9.36
CA PRO A 258 13.07 2.75 -8.13
C PRO A 258 14.28 1.80 -8.12
N SER A 259 15.43 2.30 -7.71
CA SER A 259 16.64 1.49 -7.61
C SER A 259 16.53 0.43 -6.51
N THR A 260 17.31 -0.65 -6.63
CA THR A 260 17.44 -1.67 -5.56
C THR A 260 17.90 -1.04 -4.23
N ALA A 261 18.72 0.02 -4.30
CA ALA A 261 19.13 0.79 -3.12
C ALA A 261 17.93 1.44 -2.41
N MET A 262 16.94 1.93 -3.15
CA MET A 262 15.72 2.51 -2.59
C MET A 262 14.87 1.45 -1.87
N PHE A 263 14.83 0.23 -2.37
CA PHE A 263 14.14 -0.88 -1.69
C PHE A 263 14.82 -1.23 -0.36
N VAL A 264 16.16 -1.35 -0.37
CA VAL A 264 16.94 -1.61 0.86
C VAL A 264 16.75 -0.46 1.87
N TYR A 265 16.78 0.80 1.39
CA TYR A 265 16.48 1.96 2.22
C TYR A 265 15.09 1.87 2.87
N THR A 266 14.07 1.49 2.11
CA THR A 266 12.70 1.36 2.63
C THR A 266 12.59 0.32 3.75
N LEU A 267 13.28 -0.82 3.61
CA LEU A 267 13.34 -1.82 4.67
C LEU A 267 14.02 -1.28 5.94
N PHE A 268 15.19 -0.63 5.77
CA PHE A 268 15.89 0.01 6.89
C PHE A 268 15.04 1.10 7.55
N TYR A 269 14.33 1.89 6.77
CA TYR A 269 13.42 2.94 7.27
C TYR A 269 12.33 2.35 8.17
N GLY A 270 11.65 1.28 7.72
CA GLY A 270 10.64 0.60 8.53
C GLY A 270 11.19 -0.02 9.81
N VAL A 271 12.32 -0.72 9.73
CA VAL A 271 12.99 -1.30 10.90
C VAL A 271 13.44 -0.21 11.88
N ALA A 272 14.05 0.87 11.39
CA ALA A 272 14.47 1.99 12.22
C ALA A 272 13.29 2.66 12.92
N ALA A 273 12.18 2.89 12.20
CA ALA A 273 10.95 3.44 12.78
C ALA A 273 10.40 2.53 13.90
N LEU A 274 10.37 1.22 13.69
CA LEU A 274 9.91 0.27 14.70
C LEU A 274 10.83 0.23 15.92
N LEU A 275 12.16 0.22 15.73
CA LEU A 275 13.13 0.26 16.83
C LEU A 275 13.04 1.56 17.62
N LEU A 276 12.86 2.69 16.94
CA LEU A 276 12.64 3.98 17.59
C LEU A 276 11.33 3.99 18.38
N ALA A 277 10.24 3.42 17.82
CA ALA A 277 8.96 3.27 18.52
C ALA A 277 9.14 2.50 19.83
N VAL A 278 9.86 1.36 19.79
CA VAL A 278 10.17 0.57 21.00
C VAL A 278 10.95 1.38 22.03
N ARG A 279 12.02 2.08 21.60
CA ARG A 279 12.86 2.89 22.52
C ARG A 279 12.11 4.04 23.16
N VAL A 280 11.31 4.76 22.36
CA VAL A 280 10.52 5.89 22.85
C VAL A 280 9.46 5.42 23.83
N PHE A 281 8.73 4.36 23.47
CA PHE A 281 7.70 3.79 24.33
C PHE A 281 8.25 3.26 25.67
N GLN A 282 9.48 2.71 25.67
CA GLN A 282 10.13 2.27 26.91
C GLN A 282 10.47 3.43 27.86
N LYS A 283 10.82 4.60 27.31
CA LYS A 283 11.20 5.79 28.08
C LYS A 283 10.04 6.71 28.46
N ARG A 284 8.86 6.46 27.91
CA ARG A 284 7.67 7.27 28.20
C ARG A 284 7.20 6.97 29.62
N ASP A 285 7.14 8.00 30.45
CA ASP A 285 6.50 7.95 31.77
C ASP A 285 4.97 7.87 31.51
N VAL A 286 4.41 6.71 31.80
CA VAL A 286 2.99 6.41 31.70
C VAL A 286 2.55 5.92 33.07
#